data_fe0d26608b22765a7f3b4c8f13b97894
#
_entry.id   fe0d26608b22765a7f3b4c8f13b97894
#
_cell.length_a   1.000
_cell.length_b   1.000
_cell.length_c   1.000
_cell.angle_alpha   90.00
_cell.angle_beta   90.00
_cell.angle_gamma   90.00
#
_symmetry.space_group_name_H-M   'P 1'
#
loop_
_entity.id
_entity.type
_entity.pdbx_description
1 polymer ?
#
loop_
_entity_poly.entity_id
_entity_poly.type
_entity_poly.pdbx_seq_one_letter_code
_entity_poly.pdbx_strand_id
1 'polypeptide(L)'
;MFQLSEKQAQEIVDKMMKDIPYSINIMNDQGVIVGSGKKERIGTVHPGAVKALSTGKMVEVWKDGRFEKKGTNEPIVIDEERVGVIGISGNPDEVRPFCNIVRTTVALLIEQKTALENLAHEANRKKAFLELLLSHHGAYSQKLKKEAAAYKIDLLLKTAVLYLKHLDLNNEASRLLLPYPSFRMEQDYDLLLIQNPAEVDKLIKQLTKSQPGLLISIGNVEASISESFRQAKSAMNVMLALKPPSQVIRYEEAAFLVRLSQANLAPNQNVVGKLEDALDLMETLRSFIHNNCSISTTADELNIHRNTLQYRLKRIQVLTGKDPRNLLQLFELTHGLLSLYK
;
A
#
# COMPACT_ATOMS: atom_id res chain seq x y z
N MET A 1 16.02 21.22 -5.16
CA MET A 1 17.49 21.15 -5.16
C MET A 1 17.87 19.68 -5.32
N PHE A 2 18.32 19.29 -6.48
CA PHE A 2 18.63 17.89 -6.79
C PHE A 2 20.09 17.64 -6.40
N GLN A 3 20.35 16.90 -5.35
CA GLN A 3 21.71 16.49 -4.99
C GLN A 3 21.83 14.97 -5.11
N LEU A 4 22.74 14.52 -5.99
CA LEU A 4 23.25 13.16 -5.91
C LEU A 4 24.07 13.04 -4.62
N SER A 5 23.77 12.07 -3.77
CA SER A 5 24.65 11.73 -2.66
C SER A 5 25.98 11.18 -3.20
N GLU A 6 27.07 11.36 -2.44
CA GLU A 6 28.40 10.83 -2.80
C GLU A 6 28.34 9.31 -3.10
N LYS A 7 27.58 8.55 -2.30
CA LYS A 7 27.41 7.11 -2.51
C LYS A 7 26.80 6.79 -3.87
N GLN A 8 25.75 7.51 -4.26
CA GLN A 8 25.07 7.30 -5.54
C GLN A 8 25.94 7.72 -6.73
N ALA A 9 26.58 8.88 -6.62
CA ALA A 9 27.52 9.34 -7.65
C ALA A 9 28.64 8.33 -7.86
N GLN A 10 29.20 7.78 -6.77
CA GLN A 10 30.26 6.77 -6.85
C GLN A 10 29.75 5.46 -7.48
N GLU A 11 28.56 4.98 -7.09
CA GLU A 11 27.98 3.77 -7.69
C GLU A 11 27.75 3.91 -9.22
N ILE A 12 27.36 5.11 -9.66
CA ILE A 12 27.21 5.42 -11.09
C ILE A 12 28.57 5.38 -11.78
N VAL A 13 29.57 6.05 -11.22
CA VAL A 13 30.95 6.05 -11.77
C VAL A 13 31.50 4.64 -11.87
N ASP A 14 31.39 3.86 -10.79
CA ASP A 14 31.90 2.48 -10.73
C ASP A 14 31.22 1.55 -11.78
N LYS A 15 29.93 1.78 -12.04
CA LYS A 15 29.21 1.02 -13.09
C LYS A 15 29.65 1.44 -14.50
N MET A 16 29.70 2.75 -14.75
CA MET A 16 30.05 3.25 -16.08
C MET A 16 31.49 2.97 -16.49
N MET A 17 32.42 2.99 -15.54
CA MET A 17 33.82 2.67 -15.80
C MET A 17 34.10 1.20 -16.08
N LYS A 18 33.11 0.30 -16.01
CA LYS A 18 33.25 -1.08 -16.50
C LYS A 18 33.29 -1.12 -18.02
N ASP A 19 32.57 -0.24 -18.68
CA ASP A 19 32.38 -0.22 -20.12
C ASP A 19 33.09 0.96 -20.81
N ILE A 20 33.36 2.03 -20.07
CA ILE A 20 34.03 3.24 -20.56
C ILE A 20 35.48 3.25 -20.09
N PRO A 21 36.49 3.20 -21.01
CA PRO A 21 37.91 3.08 -20.65
C PRO A 21 38.56 4.38 -20.19
N TYR A 22 37.75 5.36 -19.77
CA TYR A 22 38.20 6.67 -19.33
C TYR A 22 37.78 6.94 -17.89
N SER A 23 38.56 7.72 -17.16
CA SER A 23 38.22 8.12 -15.79
C SER A 23 37.09 9.14 -15.78
N ILE A 24 35.99 8.79 -15.13
CA ILE A 24 34.77 9.61 -15.02
C ILE A 24 34.74 10.26 -13.65
N ASN A 25 34.31 11.54 -13.62
CA ASN A 25 34.03 12.28 -12.39
C ASN A 25 32.62 12.86 -12.46
N ILE A 26 31.89 12.81 -11.36
CA ILE A 26 30.62 13.50 -11.18
C ILE A 26 30.82 14.58 -10.13
N MET A 27 30.45 15.80 -10.44
CA MET A 27 30.53 16.97 -9.57
C MET A 27 29.13 17.51 -9.29
N ASN A 28 28.94 18.06 -8.09
CA ASN A 28 27.69 18.69 -7.69
C ASN A 28 27.52 20.11 -8.30
N ASP A 29 26.46 20.79 -7.91
CA ASP A 29 26.12 22.17 -8.31
C ASP A 29 27.14 23.25 -7.84
N GLN A 30 28.07 22.88 -6.97
CA GLN A 30 29.20 23.72 -6.52
C GLN A 30 30.52 23.37 -7.21
N GLY A 31 30.53 22.38 -8.09
CA GLY A 31 31.74 21.90 -8.75
C GLY A 31 32.62 21.00 -7.88
N VAL A 32 32.10 20.51 -6.75
CA VAL A 32 32.80 19.55 -5.87
C VAL A 32 32.63 18.15 -6.41
N ILE A 33 33.68 17.38 -6.50
CA ILE A 33 33.67 15.98 -6.95
C ILE A 33 32.98 15.13 -5.89
N VAL A 34 31.86 14.50 -6.26
CA VAL A 34 31.04 13.63 -5.41
C VAL A 34 31.14 12.15 -5.82
N GLY A 35 31.66 11.86 -7.01
CA GLY A 35 31.96 10.53 -7.50
C GLY A 35 33.14 10.56 -8.44
N SER A 36 34.09 9.63 -8.34
CA SER A 36 35.31 9.64 -9.13
C SER A 36 35.87 8.24 -9.37
N GLY A 37 36.40 8.00 -10.56
CA GLY A 37 37.25 6.86 -10.84
C GLY A 37 38.57 6.86 -10.06
N LYS A 38 38.95 8.02 -9.48
CA LYS A 38 40.06 8.17 -8.55
C LYS A 38 39.54 8.71 -7.24
N LYS A 39 39.29 7.79 -6.28
CA LYS A 39 38.61 8.10 -5.00
C LYS A 39 39.28 9.20 -4.17
N GLU A 40 40.58 9.38 -4.30
CA GLU A 40 41.34 10.44 -3.63
C GLU A 40 40.95 11.87 -4.06
N ARG A 41 40.18 12.00 -5.15
CA ARG A 41 39.69 13.29 -5.66
C ARG A 41 38.33 13.71 -5.11
N ILE A 42 37.62 12.81 -4.48
CA ILE A 42 36.29 13.09 -3.89
C ILE A 42 36.45 14.18 -2.81
N GLY A 43 35.52 15.11 -2.77
CA GLY A 43 35.49 16.26 -1.88
C GLY A 43 36.34 17.46 -2.37
N THR A 44 37.08 17.31 -3.48
CA THR A 44 37.87 18.47 -4.04
C THR A 44 37.06 19.23 -5.08
N VAL A 45 37.28 20.55 -5.15
CA VAL A 45 36.64 21.41 -6.18
C VAL A 45 37.37 21.25 -7.51
N HIS A 46 36.61 21.07 -8.60
CA HIS A 46 37.14 20.97 -9.96
C HIS A 46 36.95 22.29 -10.73
N PRO A 47 38.04 23.03 -11.05
CA PRO A 47 37.92 24.34 -11.72
C PRO A 47 37.12 24.31 -13.05
N GLY A 48 37.37 23.28 -13.89
CA GLY A 48 36.64 23.11 -15.14
C GLY A 48 35.13 22.88 -14.94
N ALA A 49 34.73 22.22 -13.82
CA ALA A 49 33.32 22.06 -13.48
C ALA A 49 32.68 23.39 -13.06
N VAL A 50 33.37 24.19 -12.24
CA VAL A 50 32.90 25.52 -11.84
C VAL A 50 32.68 26.40 -13.09
N LYS A 51 33.62 26.34 -14.06
CA LYS A 51 33.49 27.06 -15.32
C LYS A 51 32.32 26.53 -16.18
N ALA A 52 32.12 25.23 -16.26
CA ALA A 52 30.98 24.62 -16.97
C ALA A 52 29.64 25.03 -16.36
N LEU A 53 29.54 25.04 -15.02
CA LEU A 53 28.36 25.53 -14.30
C LEU A 53 28.07 27.01 -14.55
N SER A 54 29.09 27.85 -14.53
CA SER A 54 28.91 29.30 -14.75
C SER A 54 28.48 29.64 -16.19
N THR A 55 29.09 28.96 -17.18
CA THR A 55 28.83 29.23 -18.61
C THR A 55 27.61 28.48 -19.16
N GLY A 56 27.22 27.36 -18.53
CA GLY A 56 26.20 26.46 -19.05
C GLY A 56 26.63 25.69 -20.30
N LYS A 57 27.93 25.68 -20.62
CA LYS A 57 28.49 25.03 -21.80
C LYS A 57 29.57 24.03 -21.42
N MET A 58 29.80 23.03 -22.28
CA MET A 58 30.92 22.13 -22.16
C MET A 58 32.23 22.89 -22.09
N VAL A 59 33.10 22.53 -21.18
CA VAL A 59 34.46 23.08 -21.02
C VAL A 59 35.47 21.97 -21.31
N GLU A 60 36.30 22.21 -22.34
CA GLU A 60 37.36 21.32 -22.76
C GLU A 60 38.72 21.77 -22.21
N VAL A 61 39.48 20.83 -21.66
CA VAL A 61 40.82 21.00 -21.13
C VAL A 61 41.79 20.23 -22.02
N TRP A 62 42.61 20.93 -22.79
CA TRP A 62 43.48 20.29 -23.79
C TRP A 62 44.86 19.93 -23.28
N LYS A 63 45.26 20.46 -22.14
CA LYS A 63 46.57 20.20 -21.52
C LYS A 63 46.41 19.95 -20.02
N ASP A 64 47.21 19.04 -19.49
CA ASP A 64 47.24 18.78 -18.05
C ASP A 64 47.74 20.03 -17.31
N GLY A 65 47.03 20.46 -16.30
CA GLY A 65 47.37 21.51 -15.37
C GLY A 65 47.57 21.00 -13.94
N ARG A 66 47.88 21.92 -13.02
CA ARG A 66 48.16 21.57 -11.61
C ARG A 66 46.93 20.92 -10.91
N PHE A 67 45.72 21.37 -11.22
CA PHE A 67 44.46 20.93 -10.60
C PHE A 67 43.47 20.36 -11.61
N GLU A 68 43.75 20.40 -12.91
CA GLU A 68 42.90 19.91 -14.00
C GLU A 68 43.64 18.88 -14.82
N LYS A 69 42.93 17.84 -15.24
CA LYS A 69 43.40 16.88 -16.21
C LYS A 69 42.81 17.17 -17.58
N LYS A 70 43.57 16.86 -18.63
CA LYS A 70 43.07 16.85 -20.01
C LYS A 70 41.73 16.08 -20.08
N GLY A 71 40.69 16.68 -20.64
CA GLY A 71 39.35 16.08 -20.68
C GLY A 71 38.25 17.06 -21.01
N THR A 72 37.00 16.62 -20.78
CA THR A 72 35.77 17.43 -20.96
C THR A 72 35.01 17.54 -19.66
N ASN A 73 34.36 18.68 -19.44
CA ASN A 73 33.45 18.93 -18.31
C ASN A 73 32.13 19.46 -18.89
N GLU A 74 31.07 18.70 -18.77
CA GLU A 74 29.75 19.04 -19.33
C GLU A 74 28.72 19.20 -18.21
N PRO A 75 27.95 20.33 -18.18
CA PRO A 75 26.93 20.54 -17.18
C PRO A 75 25.76 19.58 -17.38
N ILE A 76 25.24 19.06 -16.27
CA ILE A 76 23.97 18.32 -16.21
C ILE A 76 22.88 19.36 -15.99
N VAL A 77 21.93 19.43 -16.92
CA VAL A 77 20.79 20.34 -16.83
C VAL A 77 19.50 19.52 -16.71
N ILE A 78 18.69 19.84 -15.72
CA ILE A 78 17.37 19.23 -15.47
C ILE A 78 16.41 20.39 -15.17
N ASP A 79 15.27 20.45 -15.84
CA ASP A 79 14.27 21.51 -15.68
C ASP A 79 14.88 22.93 -15.73
N GLU A 80 15.80 23.15 -16.69
CA GLU A 80 16.56 24.40 -16.89
C GLU A 80 17.56 24.75 -15.76
N GLU A 81 17.63 23.95 -14.70
CA GLU A 81 18.61 24.12 -13.61
C GLU A 81 19.87 23.29 -13.83
N ARG A 82 21.02 23.85 -13.50
CA ARG A 82 22.32 23.18 -13.57
C ARG A 82 22.58 22.43 -12.26
N VAL A 83 22.33 21.13 -12.26
CA VAL A 83 22.36 20.30 -11.03
C VAL A 83 23.72 19.67 -10.76
N GLY A 84 24.64 19.74 -11.72
CA GLY A 84 26.00 19.20 -11.56
C GLY A 84 26.78 19.21 -12.86
N VAL A 85 27.92 18.50 -12.86
CA VAL A 85 28.80 18.39 -14.03
C VAL A 85 29.33 16.97 -14.16
N ILE A 86 29.43 16.49 -15.39
CA ILE A 86 30.19 15.27 -15.73
C ILE A 86 31.55 15.67 -16.30
N GLY A 87 32.60 15.10 -15.73
CA GLY A 87 33.98 15.21 -16.24
C GLY A 87 34.50 13.88 -16.70
N ILE A 88 35.08 13.82 -17.89
CA ILE A 88 35.77 12.62 -18.40
C ILE A 88 37.20 13.02 -18.78
N SER A 89 38.18 12.30 -18.22
CA SER A 89 39.61 12.53 -18.46
C SER A 89 40.06 11.79 -19.72
N GLY A 90 40.72 12.48 -20.64
CA GLY A 90 41.20 11.93 -21.90
C GLY A 90 41.36 13.02 -22.96
N ASN A 91 41.68 12.65 -24.19
CA ASN A 91 41.68 13.63 -25.31
C ASN A 91 40.24 14.14 -25.54
N PRO A 92 39.96 15.48 -25.52
CA PRO A 92 38.63 16.00 -25.72
C PRO A 92 37.90 15.45 -26.95
N ASP A 93 38.59 15.27 -28.08
CA ASP A 93 37.97 14.71 -29.27
C ASP A 93 37.53 13.24 -29.11
N GLU A 94 38.25 12.46 -28.29
CA GLU A 94 37.93 11.08 -28.05
C GLU A 94 36.85 10.91 -26.97
N VAL A 95 36.87 11.76 -25.92
CA VAL A 95 35.99 11.58 -24.74
C VAL A 95 34.66 12.33 -24.87
N ARG A 96 34.54 13.33 -25.78
CA ARG A 96 33.30 14.10 -25.96
C ARG A 96 32.05 13.25 -26.23
N PRO A 97 32.08 12.22 -27.10
CA PRO A 97 30.92 11.34 -27.32
C PRO A 97 30.50 10.62 -26.04
N PHE A 98 31.45 10.14 -25.24
CA PHE A 98 31.18 9.46 -23.96
C PHE A 98 30.60 10.45 -22.94
N CYS A 99 31.10 11.69 -22.92
CA CYS A 99 30.60 12.72 -22.01
C CYS A 99 29.10 12.97 -22.22
N ASN A 100 28.65 13.07 -23.45
CA ASN A 100 27.24 13.22 -23.81
C ASN A 100 26.40 12.03 -23.35
N ILE A 101 26.86 10.80 -23.56
CA ILE A 101 26.17 9.58 -23.14
C ILE A 101 26.05 9.53 -21.62
N VAL A 102 27.18 9.74 -20.90
CA VAL A 102 27.23 9.71 -19.44
C VAL A 102 26.32 10.81 -18.86
N ARG A 103 26.39 12.03 -19.38
CA ARG A 103 25.52 13.14 -18.98
C ARG A 103 24.04 12.78 -19.09
N THR A 104 23.61 12.28 -20.25
CA THR A 104 22.22 11.91 -20.49
C THR A 104 21.77 10.79 -19.56
N THR A 105 22.60 9.79 -19.37
CA THR A 105 22.29 8.67 -18.45
C THR A 105 22.17 9.15 -17.00
N VAL A 106 23.09 10.01 -16.55
CA VAL A 106 23.05 10.56 -15.18
C VAL A 106 21.81 11.47 -15.00
N ALA A 107 21.47 12.30 -15.99
CA ALA A 107 20.27 13.12 -15.94
C ALA A 107 19.01 12.26 -15.79
N LEU A 108 18.84 11.24 -16.62
CA LEU A 108 17.71 10.31 -16.54
C LEU A 108 17.63 9.59 -15.18
N LEU A 109 18.77 9.16 -14.62
CA LEU A 109 18.79 8.53 -13.29
C LEU A 109 18.38 9.49 -12.17
N ILE A 110 18.78 10.76 -12.26
CA ILE A 110 18.36 11.79 -11.29
C ILE A 110 16.85 12.04 -11.40
N GLU A 111 16.34 12.25 -12.62
CA GLU A 111 14.91 12.45 -12.87
C GLU A 111 14.07 11.28 -12.36
N GLN A 112 14.47 10.06 -12.68
CA GLN A 112 13.79 8.85 -12.21
C GLN A 112 13.77 8.75 -10.67
N LYS A 113 14.91 9.03 -10.02
CA LYS A 113 15.00 9.02 -8.57
C LYS A 113 14.06 10.05 -7.95
N THR A 114 14.08 11.27 -8.46
CA THR A 114 13.22 12.34 -7.95
C THR A 114 11.74 12.00 -8.13
N ALA A 115 11.38 11.45 -9.28
CA ALA A 115 10.00 10.99 -9.50
C ALA A 115 9.58 9.92 -8.48
N LEU A 116 10.45 8.95 -8.18
CA LEU A 116 10.20 7.92 -7.17
C LEU A 116 10.09 8.50 -5.76
N GLU A 117 10.95 9.44 -5.39
CA GLU A 117 10.91 10.12 -4.09
C GLU A 117 9.62 10.94 -3.92
N ASN A 118 9.21 11.66 -4.96
CA ASN A 118 7.95 12.41 -4.96
C ASN A 118 6.74 11.49 -4.83
N LEU A 119 6.71 10.36 -5.54
CA LEU A 119 5.64 9.36 -5.41
C LEU A 119 5.60 8.77 -4.00
N ALA A 120 6.76 8.47 -3.40
CA ALA A 120 6.83 7.97 -2.03
C ALA A 120 6.36 9.02 -1.01
N HIS A 121 6.73 10.28 -1.19
CA HIS A 121 6.26 11.39 -0.34
C HIS A 121 4.74 11.58 -0.45
N GLU A 122 4.20 11.52 -1.65
CA GLU A 122 2.75 11.62 -1.88
C GLU A 122 2.00 10.44 -1.23
N ALA A 123 2.50 9.22 -1.40
CA ALA A 123 1.94 8.03 -0.77
C ALA A 123 1.96 8.12 0.76
N ASN A 124 3.08 8.55 1.35
CA ASN A 124 3.21 8.74 2.79
C ASN A 124 2.27 9.83 3.32
N ARG A 125 2.15 10.95 2.59
CA ARG A 125 1.22 12.02 2.93
C ARG A 125 -0.23 11.54 2.87
N LYS A 126 -0.61 10.78 1.85
CA LYS A 126 -1.93 10.19 1.70
C LYS A 126 -2.24 9.21 2.83
N LYS A 127 -1.26 8.39 3.25
CA LYS A 127 -1.37 7.47 4.38
C LYS A 127 -1.57 8.23 5.69
N ALA A 128 -0.74 9.23 5.99
CA ALA A 128 -0.85 10.04 7.21
C ALA A 128 -2.19 10.79 7.29
N PHE A 129 -2.67 11.33 6.16
CA PHE A 129 -4.00 11.94 6.08
C PHE A 129 -5.10 10.94 6.42
N LEU A 130 -5.05 9.73 5.85
CA LEU A 130 -6.03 8.68 6.14
C LEU A 130 -6.02 8.30 7.61
N GLU A 131 -4.86 8.07 8.21
CA GLU A 131 -4.73 7.74 9.65
C GLU A 131 -5.35 8.84 10.52
N LEU A 132 -5.07 10.11 10.20
CA LEU A 132 -5.68 11.25 10.89
C LEU A 132 -7.20 11.27 10.72
N LEU A 133 -7.72 11.02 9.52
CA LEU A 133 -9.15 11.00 9.22
C LEU A 133 -9.87 9.88 9.98
N LEU A 134 -9.28 8.69 10.02
CA LEU A 134 -9.87 7.51 10.65
C LEU A 134 -9.76 7.50 12.18
N SER A 135 -8.79 8.21 12.74
CA SER A 135 -8.65 8.40 14.19
C SER A 135 -9.38 9.63 14.72
N HIS A 136 -9.92 10.46 13.83
CA HIS A 136 -10.56 11.72 14.23
C HIS A 136 -11.89 11.49 14.97
N HIS A 137 -12.05 12.18 16.10
CA HIS A 137 -13.29 12.21 16.88
C HIS A 137 -13.75 13.65 17.04
N GLY A 138 -15.04 13.89 16.83
CA GLY A 138 -15.64 15.21 16.99
C GLY A 138 -15.70 16.04 15.70
N ALA A 139 -15.72 17.37 15.84
CA ALA A 139 -15.87 18.27 14.70
C ALA A 139 -14.57 18.42 13.89
N TYR A 140 -14.66 18.34 12.58
CA TYR A 140 -13.51 18.49 11.70
C TYR A 140 -12.97 19.93 11.68
N SER A 141 -11.66 20.09 11.90
CA SER A 141 -10.98 21.38 11.82
C SER A 141 -10.96 21.94 10.39
N GLN A 142 -10.83 23.27 10.25
CA GLN A 142 -10.71 23.89 8.92
C GLN A 142 -9.47 23.38 8.14
N LYS A 143 -8.38 23.11 8.85
CA LYS A 143 -7.17 22.53 8.25
C LYS A 143 -7.47 21.16 7.64
N LEU A 144 -8.15 20.28 8.38
CA LEU A 144 -8.50 18.94 7.91
C LEU A 144 -9.49 18.99 6.74
N LYS A 145 -10.47 19.91 6.76
CA LYS A 145 -11.40 20.12 5.64
C LYS A 145 -10.67 20.52 4.35
N LYS A 146 -9.70 21.43 4.48
CA LYS A 146 -8.89 21.88 3.35
C LYS A 146 -8.01 20.78 2.78
N GLU A 147 -7.45 19.94 3.64
CA GLU A 147 -6.65 18.79 3.22
C GLU A 147 -7.52 17.70 2.58
N ALA A 148 -8.71 17.42 3.13
CA ALA A 148 -9.67 16.47 2.58
C ALA A 148 -10.14 16.86 1.17
N ALA A 149 -10.33 18.13 0.90
CA ALA A 149 -10.71 18.64 -0.41
C ALA A 149 -9.67 18.30 -1.50
N ALA A 150 -8.38 18.21 -1.17
CA ALA A 150 -7.33 17.79 -2.10
C ALA A 150 -7.51 16.31 -2.54
N TYR A 151 -8.18 15.50 -1.72
CA TYR A 151 -8.54 14.12 -2.03
C TYR A 151 -9.99 13.94 -2.50
N LYS A 152 -10.66 15.04 -2.89
CA LYS A 152 -12.07 15.08 -3.33
C LYS A 152 -13.06 14.60 -2.26
N ILE A 153 -12.75 14.86 -0.99
CA ILE A 153 -13.60 14.52 0.16
C ILE A 153 -14.18 15.79 0.73
N ASP A 154 -15.51 15.89 0.79
CA ASP A 154 -16.22 16.95 1.52
C ASP A 154 -16.63 16.43 2.91
N LEU A 155 -15.95 16.89 3.96
CA LEU A 155 -16.20 16.48 5.33
C LEU A 155 -17.52 17.04 5.93
N LEU A 156 -18.30 17.81 5.17
CA LEU A 156 -19.64 18.23 5.55
C LEU A 156 -20.71 17.22 5.11
N LEU A 157 -20.40 16.36 4.16
CA LEU A 157 -21.31 15.36 3.67
C LEU A 157 -21.24 14.08 4.51
N LYS A 158 -22.42 13.47 4.73
CA LYS A 158 -22.48 12.12 5.28
C LYS A 158 -21.86 11.13 4.31
N THR A 159 -21.09 10.19 4.82
CA THR A 159 -20.29 9.27 4.02
C THR A 159 -20.55 7.83 4.44
N ALA A 160 -20.78 6.95 3.48
CA ALA A 160 -20.69 5.51 3.68
C ALA A 160 -19.27 5.05 3.35
N VAL A 161 -18.68 4.27 4.25
CA VAL A 161 -17.39 3.63 4.03
C VAL A 161 -17.60 2.20 3.53
N LEU A 162 -17.02 1.88 2.39
CA LEU A 162 -16.87 0.51 1.90
C LEU A 162 -15.45 0.05 2.25
N TYR A 163 -15.36 -1.06 2.97
CA TYR A 163 -14.12 -1.71 3.31
C TYR A 163 -14.02 -3.01 2.52
N LEU A 164 -13.03 -3.06 1.63
CA LEU A 164 -12.89 -4.06 0.57
C LEU A 164 -11.70 -4.97 0.89
N LYS A 165 -11.82 -6.26 0.64
CA LYS A 165 -10.72 -7.22 0.75
C LYS A 165 -10.62 -8.04 -0.53
N HIS A 166 -9.38 -8.30 -0.99
CA HIS A 166 -9.07 -9.00 -2.23
C HIS A 166 -9.53 -8.24 -3.49
N LEU A 167 -9.42 -6.90 -3.47
CA LEU A 167 -9.69 -6.07 -4.64
C LEU A 167 -8.57 -6.25 -5.67
N ASP A 168 -8.93 -6.75 -6.86
CA ASP A 168 -8.01 -6.80 -8.00
C ASP A 168 -8.05 -5.47 -8.77
N LEU A 169 -7.00 -4.67 -8.63
CA LEU A 169 -6.85 -3.39 -9.33
C LEU A 169 -6.54 -3.54 -10.83
N ASN A 170 -6.09 -4.71 -11.28
CA ASN A 170 -5.83 -4.97 -12.70
C ASN A 170 -7.12 -5.32 -13.47
N ASN A 171 -8.20 -5.60 -12.76
CA ASN A 171 -9.50 -5.86 -13.36
C ASN A 171 -10.09 -4.55 -13.94
N GLU A 172 -10.71 -4.62 -15.12
CA GLU A 172 -11.34 -3.45 -15.75
C GLU A 172 -12.39 -2.77 -14.86
N ALA A 173 -13.06 -3.53 -14.00
CA ALA A 173 -14.01 -2.99 -13.04
C ALA A 173 -13.37 -2.06 -11.99
N SER A 174 -12.06 -2.08 -11.81
CA SER A 174 -11.36 -1.11 -10.94
C SER A 174 -11.54 0.33 -11.41
N ARG A 175 -11.81 0.54 -12.71
CA ARG A 175 -12.14 1.87 -13.26
C ARG A 175 -13.42 2.47 -12.66
N LEU A 176 -14.33 1.63 -12.16
CA LEU A 176 -15.54 2.07 -11.44
C LEU A 176 -15.21 2.81 -10.15
N LEU A 177 -14.02 2.61 -9.61
CA LEU A 177 -13.56 3.24 -8.36
C LEU A 177 -12.98 4.65 -8.58
N LEU A 178 -12.57 5.00 -9.81
CA LEU A 178 -11.92 6.28 -10.12
C LEU A 178 -12.71 7.55 -9.69
N PRO A 179 -14.05 7.56 -9.73
CA PRO A 179 -14.81 8.71 -9.26
C PRO A 179 -14.79 8.91 -7.74
N TYR A 180 -14.44 7.87 -6.98
CA TYR A 180 -14.56 7.86 -5.53
C TYR A 180 -13.19 8.00 -4.85
N PRO A 181 -13.09 8.74 -3.74
CA PRO A 181 -11.91 8.74 -2.89
C PRO A 181 -11.61 7.32 -2.39
N SER A 182 -10.44 6.81 -2.76
CA SER A 182 -10.01 5.46 -2.42
C SER A 182 -8.61 5.45 -1.81
N PHE A 183 -8.40 4.55 -0.85
CA PHE A 183 -7.15 4.42 -0.12
C PHE A 183 -6.77 2.95 0.03
N ARG A 184 -5.55 2.61 -0.39
CA ARG A 184 -4.97 1.29 -0.12
C ARG A 184 -4.57 1.23 1.34
N MET A 185 -4.98 0.19 2.02
CA MET A 185 -4.61 -0.11 3.40
C MET A 185 -3.65 -1.30 3.46
N GLU A 186 -3.15 -1.62 4.64
CA GLU A 186 -2.29 -2.78 4.84
C GLU A 186 -3.07 -4.09 4.70
N GLN A 187 -2.36 -5.20 4.45
CA GLN A 187 -2.93 -6.55 4.40
C GLN A 187 -4.01 -6.78 3.33
N ASP A 188 -3.87 -6.18 2.15
CA ASP A 188 -4.77 -6.41 1.01
C ASP A 188 -6.20 -5.87 1.22
N TYR A 189 -6.32 -4.78 1.99
CA TYR A 189 -7.55 -4.06 2.16
C TYR A 189 -7.53 -2.73 1.41
N ASP A 190 -8.70 -2.34 0.89
CA ASP A 190 -8.94 -1.04 0.30
C ASP A 190 -10.14 -0.37 0.99
N LEU A 191 -10.04 0.94 1.13
CA LEU A 191 -11.08 1.80 1.68
C LEU A 191 -11.64 2.66 0.57
N LEU A 192 -12.97 2.72 0.46
CA LEU A 192 -13.68 3.57 -0.49
C LEU A 192 -14.69 4.43 0.25
N LEU A 193 -14.70 5.72 -0.06
CA LEU A 193 -15.61 6.68 0.56
C LEU A 193 -16.70 7.06 -0.43
N ILE A 194 -17.97 6.80 -0.09
CA ILE A 194 -19.12 7.11 -0.91
C ILE A 194 -19.94 8.21 -0.24
N GLN A 195 -19.96 9.40 -0.85
CA GLN A 195 -20.68 10.56 -0.34
C GLN A 195 -22.07 10.74 -0.96
N ASN A 196 -22.39 9.97 -2.00
CA ASN A 196 -23.73 9.86 -2.53
C ASN A 196 -24.31 8.46 -2.20
N PRO A 197 -25.16 8.31 -1.18
CA PRO A 197 -25.69 7.00 -0.78
C PRO A 197 -26.42 6.25 -1.87
N ALA A 198 -27.04 6.96 -2.84
CA ALA A 198 -27.77 6.33 -3.94
C ALA A 198 -26.88 5.51 -4.90
N GLU A 199 -25.58 5.76 -4.87
CA GLU A 199 -24.61 5.05 -5.74
C GLU A 199 -24.10 3.75 -5.12
N VAL A 200 -24.23 3.56 -3.81
CA VAL A 200 -23.68 2.43 -3.06
C VAL A 200 -24.14 1.10 -3.66
N ASP A 201 -25.43 0.89 -3.78
CA ASP A 201 -25.99 -0.40 -4.26
C ASP A 201 -25.63 -0.70 -5.71
N LYS A 202 -25.61 0.33 -6.56
CA LYS A 202 -25.24 0.18 -7.97
C LYS A 202 -23.76 -0.24 -8.08
N LEU A 203 -22.87 0.43 -7.34
CA LEU A 203 -21.45 0.14 -7.34
C LEU A 203 -21.16 -1.28 -6.83
N ILE A 204 -21.78 -1.67 -5.72
CA ILE A 204 -21.63 -3.01 -5.14
C ILE A 204 -22.04 -4.09 -6.15
N LYS A 205 -23.20 -3.96 -6.80
CA LYS A 205 -23.67 -4.92 -7.81
C LYS A 205 -22.68 -5.06 -8.96
N GLN A 206 -22.08 -3.96 -9.39
CA GLN A 206 -21.10 -3.99 -10.47
C GLN A 206 -19.79 -4.66 -10.03
N LEU A 207 -19.29 -4.34 -8.84
CA LEU A 207 -18.05 -4.90 -8.30
C LEU A 207 -18.16 -6.41 -8.04
N THR A 208 -19.24 -6.86 -7.38
CA THR A 208 -19.43 -8.29 -7.07
C THR A 208 -19.63 -9.15 -8.32
N LYS A 209 -20.28 -8.59 -9.36
CA LYS A 209 -20.41 -9.28 -10.65
C LYS A 209 -19.08 -9.46 -11.35
N SER A 210 -18.19 -8.47 -11.25
CA SER A 210 -16.90 -8.46 -11.98
C SER A 210 -15.77 -9.14 -11.24
N GLN A 211 -15.87 -9.25 -9.91
CA GLN A 211 -14.83 -9.80 -9.04
C GLN A 211 -15.43 -10.79 -8.03
N PRO A 212 -15.58 -12.07 -8.41
CA PRO A 212 -16.22 -13.09 -7.54
C PRO A 212 -15.51 -13.37 -6.23
N GLY A 213 -14.22 -13.03 -6.11
CA GLY A 213 -13.43 -13.18 -4.87
C GLY A 213 -13.41 -11.97 -3.95
N LEU A 214 -14.02 -10.85 -4.38
CA LEU A 214 -14.03 -9.60 -3.62
C LEU A 214 -14.99 -9.69 -2.43
N LEU A 215 -14.49 -9.35 -1.23
CA LEU A 215 -15.33 -9.20 -0.04
C LEU A 215 -15.57 -7.72 0.23
N ILE A 216 -16.82 -7.36 0.50
CA ILE A 216 -17.26 -5.97 0.72
C ILE A 216 -18.00 -5.87 2.04
N SER A 217 -17.51 -5.05 2.96
CA SER A 217 -18.29 -4.63 4.13
C SER A 217 -18.60 -3.14 4.07
N ILE A 218 -19.76 -2.76 4.60
CA ILE A 218 -20.33 -1.42 4.44
C ILE A 218 -20.70 -0.87 5.81
N GLY A 219 -20.13 0.29 6.17
CA GLY A 219 -20.57 1.08 7.31
C GLY A 219 -21.83 1.88 6.99
N ASN A 220 -22.55 2.30 8.01
CA ASN A 220 -23.69 3.19 7.84
C ASN A 220 -23.27 4.55 7.26
N VAL A 221 -24.21 5.26 6.70
CA VAL A 221 -24.04 6.64 6.21
C VAL A 221 -23.93 7.59 7.39
N GLU A 222 -22.73 7.93 7.79
CA GLU A 222 -22.43 8.69 8.99
C GLU A 222 -21.86 10.10 8.66
N ALA A 223 -22.05 11.04 9.60
CA ALA A 223 -21.37 12.32 9.53
C ALA A 223 -19.87 12.20 9.85
N SER A 224 -19.49 11.18 10.62
CA SER A 224 -18.10 10.84 10.94
C SER A 224 -17.62 9.68 10.07
N ILE A 225 -16.60 9.94 9.25
CA ILE A 225 -15.97 8.90 8.42
C ILE A 225 -15.32 7.82 9.28
N SER A 226 -14.72 8.20 10.42
CA SER A 226 -14.12 7.26 11.37
C SER A 226 -15.15 6.29 11.95
N GLU A 227 -16.36 6.77 12.22
CA GLU A 227 -17.45 5.92 12.74
C GLU A 227 -17.94 4.93 11.66
N SER A 228 -18.21 5.43 10.44
CA SER A 228 -18.59 4.55 9.33
C SER A 228 -17.50 3.50 9.01
N PHE A 229 -16.22 3.89 9.08
CA PHE A 229 -15.09 2.96 8.93
C PHE A 229 -15.06 1.90 10.05
N ARG A 230 -15.20 2.32 11.31
CA ARG A 230 -15.23 1.40 12.45
C ARG A 230 -16.34 0.34 12.29
N GLN A 231 -17.51 0.78 11.83
CA GLN A 231 -18.64 -0.09 11.52
C GLN A 231 -18.32 -1.05 10.39
N ALA A 232 -17.80 -0.57 9.25
CA ALA A 232 -17.41 -1.40 8.11
C ALA A 232 -16.35 -2.43 8.50
N LYS A 233 -15.30 -2.01 9.21
CA LYS A 233 -14.24 -2.91 9.70
C LYS A 233 -14.78 -3.99 10.62
N SER A 234 -15.69 -3.63 11.54
CA SER A 234 -16.30 -4.60 12.45
C SER A 234 -17.20 -5.60 11.70
N ALA A 235 -17.94 -5.14 10.69
CA ALA A 235 -18.73 -6.03 9.83
C ALA A 235 -17.84 -6.97 9.01
N MET A 236 -16.69 -6.50 8.50
CA MET A 236 -15.71 -7.35 7.83
C MET A 236 -15.19 -8.45 8.75
N ASN A 237 -14.91 -8.15 10.02
CA ASN A 237 -14.49 -9.14 10.99
C ASN A 237 -15.54 -10.24 11.20
N VAL A 238 -16.82 -9.87 11.25
CA VAL A 238 -17.93 -10.85 11.30
C VAL A 238 -17.95 -11.72 10.03
N MET A 239 -17.78 -11.10 8.85
CA MET A 239 -17.72 -11.81 7.57
C MET A 239 -16.57 -12.84 7.55
N LEU A 240 -15.38 -12.46 7.99
CA LEU A 240 -14.22 -13.36 8.05
C LEU A 240 -14.39 -14.49 9.09
N ALA A 241 -15.04 -14.18 10.21
CA ALA A 241 -15.28 -15.15 11.27
C ALA A 241 -16.26 -16.24 10.83
N LEU A 242 -17.40 -15.84 10.26
CA LEU A 242 -18.49 -16.74 9.90
C LEU A 242 -18.45 -17.22 8.46
N LYS A 243 -17.75 -16.51 7.57
CA LYS A 243 -17.66 -16.81 6.12
C LYS A 243 -19.04 -17.08 5.48
N PRO A 244 -19.98 -16.11 5.52
CA PRO A 244 -21.28 -16.28 4.88
C PRO A 244 -21.11 -16.48 3.36
N PRO A 245 -22.07 -17.10 2.68
CA PRO A 245 -22.00 -17.27 1.23
C PRO A 245 -22.05 -15.95 0.46
N SER A 246 -22.55 -14.88 1.11
CA SER A 246 -22.58 -13.53 0.52
C SER A 246 -21.20 -12.88 0.53
N GLN A 247 -20.83 -12.25 -0.58
CA GLN A 247 -19.63 -11.42 -0.68
C GLN A 247 -19.80 -10.03 -0.03
N VAL A 248 -21.00 -9.69 0.38
CA VAL A 248 -21.35 -8.37 0.90
C VAL A 248 -22.01 -8.49 2.26
N ILE A 249 -21.59 -7.63 3.19
CA ILE A 249 -22.20 -7.50 4.52
C ILE A 249 -22.38 -6.03 4.87
N ARG A 250 -23.58 -5.65 5.32
CA ARG A 250 -23.84 -4.32 5.86
C ARG A 250 -23.72 -4.33 7.38
N TYR A 251 -23.20 -3.24 7.94
CA TYR A 251 -23.06 -3.13 9.39
C TYR A 251 -24.40 -3.31 10.11
N GLU A 252 -25.50 -2.76 9.58
CA GLU A 252 -26.84 -2.89 10.19
C GLU A 252 -27.28 -4.35 10.32
N GLU A 253 -26.94 -5.20 9.34
CA GLU A 253 -27.21 -6.63 9.34
C GLU A 253 -26.30 -7.38 10.34
N ALA A 254 -25.07 -6.93 10.47
CA ALA A 254 -24.05 -7.51 11.35
C ALA A 254 -24.07 -6.95 12.78
N ALA A 255 -24.82 -5.89 13.05
CA ALA A 255 -24.70 -5.11 14.29
C ALA A 255 -24.84 -5.93 15.58
N PHE A 256 -25.75 -6.90 15.59
CA PHE A 256 -25.91 -7.82 16.71
C PHE A 256 -24.65 -8.66 16.93
N LEU A 257 -24.11 -9.27 15.88
CA LEU A 257 -22.92 -10.11 15.92
C LEU A 257 -21.66 -9.31 16.27
N VAL A 258 -21.57 -8.06 15.78
CA VAL A 258 -20.52 -7.13 16.18
C VAL A 258 -20.57 -6.83 17.69
N ARG A 259 -21.75 -6.53 18.24
CA ARG A 259 -21.90 -6.32 19.67
C ARG A 259 -21.59 -7.59 20.47
N LEU A 260 -22.02 -8.73 19.96
CA LEU A 260 -21.71 -10.03 20.57
C LEU A 260 -20.20 -10.27 20.61
N SER A 261 -19.48 -10.01 19.53
CA SER A 261 -18.02 -10.19 19.49
C SER A 261 -17.27 -9.29 20.50
N GLN A 262 -17.82 -8.12 20.80
CA GLN A 262 -17.24 -7.16 21.74
C GLN A 262 -17.62 -7.44 23.20
N ALA A 263 -18.63 -8.26 23.43
CA ALA A 263 -19.07 -8.62 24.77
C ALA A 263 -18.03 -9.49 25.48
N ASN A 264 -17.75 -9.17 26.73
CA ASN A 264 -16.85 -9.96 27.57
C ASN A 264 -17.67 -11.08 28.28
N LEU A 265 -18.02 -12.11 27.50
CA LEU A 265 -18.95 -13.16 27.96
C LEU A 265 -18.28 -14.37 28.62
N ALA A 266 -16.99 -14.53 28.46
CA ALA A 266 -16.27 -15.67 29.03
C ALA A 266 -14.89 -15.28 29.58
N PRO A 267 -14.47 -15.80 30.72
CA PRO A 267 -13.10 -15.65 31.18
C PRO A 267 -12.14 -16.45 30.29
N ASN A 268 -11.35 -15.73 29.50
CA ASN A 268 -10.04 -16.12 28.93
C ASN A 268 -9.85 -17.53 28.32
N GLN A 269 -10.88 -18.24 27.88
CA GLN A 269 -10.67 -19.50 27.17
C GLN A 269 -11.02 -19.32 25.68
N ASN A 270 -9.99 -19.35 24.83
CA ASN A 270 -10.17 -19.48 23.39
C ASN A 270 -10.75 -20.88 23.08
N VAL A 271 -12.06 -21.02 23.30
CA VAL A 271 -12.76 -22.28 23.14
C VAL A 271 -12.61 -22.84 21.73
N VAL A 272 -12.56 -21.98 20.73
CA VAL A 272 -12.49 -22.33 19.31
C VAL A 272 -11.05 -22.43 18.80
N GLY A 273 -10.07 -21.86 19.51
CA GLY A 273 -8.66 -21.97 19.15
C GLY A 273 -8.15 -23.40 19.03
N LYS A 274 -8.75 -24.34 19.76
CA LYS A 274 -8.46 -25.77 19.64
C LYS A 274 -8.88 -26.39 18.30
N LEU A 275 -9.66 -25.66 17.49
CA LEU A 275 -10.08 -26.06 16.15
C LEU A 275 -9.23 -25.43 15.05
N GLU A 276 -8.29 -24.53 15.37
CA GLU A 276 -7.47 -23.81 14.36
C GLU A 276 -6.65 -24.78 13.50
N ASP A 277 -6.13 -25.85 14.10
CA ASP A 277 -5.38 -26.89 13.39
C ASP A 277 -6.29 -27.93 12.69
N ALA A 278 -7.62 -27.84 12.87
CA ALA A 278 -8.60 -28.75 12.31
C ALA A 278 -9.55 -27.99 11.37
N LEU A 279 -9.04 -27.59 10.20
CA LEU A 279 -9.77 -26.76 9.23
C LEU A 279 -11.11 -27.35 8.83
N ASP A 280 -11.21 -28.66 8.69
CA ASP A 280 -12.45 -29.39 8.37
C ASP A 280 -13.52 -29.26 9.46
N LEU A 281 -13.12 -29.20 10.75
CA LEU A 281 -14.05 -28.99 11.85
C LEU A 281 -14.48 -27.53 11.97
N MET A 282 -13.58 -26.61 11.69
CA MET A 282 -13.88 -25.19 11.67
C MET A 282 -14.88 -24.86 10.56
N GLU A 283 -14.68 -25.41 9.37
CA GLU A 283 -15.61 -25.29 8.23
C GLU A 283 -16.96 -25.94 8.56
N THR A 284 -16.94 -27.12 9.18
CA THR A 284 -18.16 -27.81 9.61
C THR A 284 -18.97 -26.96 10.59
N LEU A 285 -18.32 -26.31 11.56
CA LEU A 285 -19.00 -25.46 12.53
C LEU A 285 -19.64 -24.24 11.86
N ARG A 286 -18.96 -23.60 10.93
CA ARG A 286 -19.47 -22.45 10.17
C ARG A 286 -20.67 -22.85 9.32
N SER A 287 -20.54 -23.89 8.51
CA SER A 287 -21.62 -24.39 7.67
C SER A 287 -22.84 -24.84 8.51
N PHE A 288 -22.61 -25.47 9.67
CA PHE A 288 -23.69 -25.86 10.58
C PHE A 288 -24.47 -24.66 11.14
N ILE A 289 -23.76 -23.56 11.47
CA ILE A 289 -24.38 -22.28 11.88
C ILE A 289 -25.20 -21.69 10.73
N HIS A 290 -24.64 -21.61 9.53
CA HIS A 290 -25.30 -21.05 8.36
C HIS A 290 -26.57 -21.79 7.95
N ASN A 291 -26.54 -23.11 8.08
CA ASN A 291 -27.69 -23.97 7.76
C ASN A 291 -28.69 -24.12 8.91
N ASN A 292 -28.71 -23.14 9.84
CA ASN A 292 -29.62 -23.13 10.98
C ASN A 292 -29.62 -24.46 11.77
N CYS A 293 -28.43 -25.04 11.95
CA CYS A 293 -28.21 -26.32 12.66
C CYS A 293 -28.88 -27.54 12.00
N SER A 294 -29.21 -27.46 10.71
CA SER A 294 -29.78 -28.57 9.94
C SER A 294 -28.67 -29.55 9.54
N ILE A 295 -28.77 -30.79 10.03
CA ILE A 295 -27.80 -31.84 9.71
C ILE A 295 -27.83 -32.22 8.23
N SER A 296 -29.02 -32.33 7.61
CA SER A 296 -29.14 -32.70 6.22
C SER A 296 -28.55 -31.64 5.31
N THR A 297 -28.98 -30.38 5.45
CA THR A 297 -28.53 -29.26 4.62
C THR A 297 -27.02 -29.02 4.76
N THR A 298 -26.48 -29.15 6.00
CA THR A 298 -25.03 -29.00 6.24
C THR A 298 -24.24 -30.14 5.62
N ALA A 299 -24.73 -31.37 5.67
CA ALA A 299 -24.07 -32.51 5.05
C ALA A 299 -24.04 -32.38 3.52
N ASP A 300 -25.16 -31.93 2.93
CA ASP A 300 -25.27 -31.69 1.49
C ASP A 300 -24.33 -30.56 1.02
N GLU A 301 -24.29 -29.42 1.75
CA GLU A 301 -23.39 -28.30 1.45
C GLU A 301 -21.91 -28.70 1.50
N LEU A 302 -21.53 -29.48 2.52
CA LEU A 302 -20.16 -29.97 2.69
C LEU A 302 -19.81 -31.18 1.83
N ASN A 303 -20.78 -31.69 1.06
CA ASN A 303 -20.66 -32.88 0.23
C ASN A 303 -20.12 -34.10 1.01
N ILE A 304 -20.68 -34.34 2.22
CA ILE A 304 -20.34 -35.46 3.09
C ILE A 304 -21.60 -36.23 3.54
N HIS A 305 -21.41 -37.49 3.93
CA HIS A 305 -22.51 -38.26 4.49
C HIS A 305 -22.94 -37.73 5.86
N ARG A 306 -24.23 -37.78 6.20
CA ARG A 306 -24.78 -37.30 7.48
C ARG A 306 -24.07 -37.91 8.71
N ASN A 307 -23.64 -39.15 8.64
CA ASN A 307 -22.90 -39.79 9.73
C ASN A 307 -21.51 -39.19 9.95
N THR A 308 -20.85 -38.79 8.83
CA THR A 308 -19.57 -38.06 8.86
C THR A 308 -19.75 -36.70 9.52
N LEU A 309 -20.84 -35.99 9.19
CA LEU A 309 -21.17 -34.72 9.83
C LEU A 309 -21.38 -34.91 11.36
N GLN A 310 -22.18 -35.90 11.75
CA GLN A 310 -22.40 -36.18 13.18
C GLN A 310 -21.10 -36.52 13.93
N TYR A 311 -20.19 -37.27 13.29
CA TYR A 311 -18.87 -37.53 13.80
C TYR A 311 -18.06 -36.26 13.98
N ARG A 312 -18.04 -35.37 12.96
CA ARG A 312 -17.34 -34.09 13.04
C ARG A 312 -17.90 -33.20 14.16
N LEU A 313 -19.23 -33.10 14.30
CA LEU A 313 -19.88 -32.35 15.39
C LEU A 313 -19.51 -32.92 16.76
N LYS A 314 -19.47 -34.25 16.90
CA LYS A 314 -19.02 -34.90 18.14
C LYS A 314 -17.54 -34.60 18.42
N ARG A 315 -16.72 -34.59 17.42
CA ARG A 315 -15.28 -34.24 17.56
C ARG A 315 -15.08 -32.77 17.96
N ILE A 316 -15.87 -31.85 17.43
CA ILE A 316 -15.91 -30.46 17.92
C ILE A 316 -16.24 -30.42 19.39
N GLN A 317 -17.27 -31.17 19.85
CA GLN A 317 -17.64 -31.26 21.27
C GLN A 317 -16.48 -31.75 22.12
N VAL A 318 -15.77 -32.79 21.68
CA VAL A 318 -14.64 -33.37 22.44
C VAL A 318 -13.49 -32.35 22.56
N LEU A 319 -13.16 -31.64 21.49
CA LEU A 319 -12.04 -30.69 21.48
C LEU A 319 -12.35 -29.43 22.27
N THR A 320 -13.56 -28.88 22.11
CA THR A 320 -13.95 -27.61 22.70
C THR A 320 -14.62 -27.72 24.06
N GLY A 321 -15.13 -28.90 24.39
CA GLY A 321 -15.99 -29.13 25.57
C GLY A 321 -17.42 -28.60 25.36
N LYS A 322 -17.79 -28.15 24.15
CA LYS A 322 -19.10 -27.56 23.83
C LYS A 322 -19.78 -28.33 22.69
N ASP A 323 -21.01 -28.76 22.92
CA ASP A 323 -21.81 -29.48 21.91
C ASP A 323 -22.46 -28.47 20.92
N PRO A 324 -22.10 -28.49 19.62
CA PRO A 324 -22.71 -27.59 18.63
C PRO A 324 -24.22 -27.79 18.45
N ARG A 325 -24.78 -28.93 18.87
CA ARG A 325 -26.21 -29.24 18.79
C ARG A 325 -27.01 -28.69 19.97
N ASN A 326 -26.34 -28.22 21.02
CA ASN A 326 -26.95 -27.50 22.13
C ASN A 326 -26.92 -26.01 21.85
N LEU A 327 -28.09 -25.36 21.76
CA LEU A 327 -28.24 -23.99 21.38
C LEU A 327 -27.36 -23.03 22.21
N LEU A 328 -27.32 -23.21 23.55
CA LEU A 328 -26.55 -22.31 24.41
C LEU A 328 -25.05 -22.49 24.22
N GLN A 329 -24.60 -23.75 24.07
CA GLN A 329 -23.18 -24.05 23.83
C GLN A 329 -22.76 -23.64 22.41
N LEU A 330 -23.66 -23.75 21.41
CA LEU A 330 -23.42 -23.22 20.07
C LEU A 330 -23.23 -21.70 20.10
N PHE A 331 -23.99 -20.99 20.93
CA PHE A 331 -23.83 -19.56 21.11
C PHE A 331 -22.42 -19.20 21.65
N GLU A 332 -21.89 -19.99 22.60
CA GLU A 332 -20.52 -19.84 23.09
C GLU A 332 -19.48 -20.13 21.99
N LEU A 333 -19.70 -21.14 21.16
CA LEU A 333 -18.84 -21.46 20.01
C LEU A 333 -18.88 -20.33 18.96
N THR A 334 -20.06 -19.79 18.67
CA THR A 334 -20.23 -18.65 17.76
C THR A 334 -19.51 -17.41 18.28
N HIS A 335 -19.65 -17.09 19.56
CA HIS A 335 -18.90 -16.01 20.20
C HIS A 335 -17.38 -16.24 20.09
N GLY A 336 -16.91 -17.47 20.29
CA GLY A 336 -15.51 -17.85 20.10
C GLY A 336 -15.03 -17.60 18.68
N LEU A 337 -15.80 -17.99 17.65
CA LEU A 337 -15.48 -17.71 16.24
C LEU A 337 -15.35 -16.22 15.96
N LEU A 338 -16.30 -15.41 16.43
CA LEU A 338 -16.30 -13.97 16.26
C LEU A 338 -15.09 -13.31 16.95
N SER A 339 -14.63 -13.87 18.06
CA SER A 339 -13.52 -13.36 18.86
C SER A 339 -12.14 -13.60 18.22
N LEU A 340 -12.02 -14.54 17.27
CA LEU A 340 -10.77 -14.79 16.52
C LEU A 340 -10.36 -13.63 15.62
N TYR A 341 -11.30 -12.75 15.27
CA TYR A 341 -11.10 -11.66 14.32
C TYR A 341 -11.34 -10.27 14.94
N LYS A 342 -11.12 -10.15 16.24
CA LYS A 342 -11.23 -8.86 16.96
C LYS A 342 -10.15 -7.87 16.57
#